data_9a7968818306dec6b54c908305f3eea5
#
_entry.id   9a7968818306dec6b54c908305f3eea5
#
_cell.length_a   1.000
_cell.length_b   1.000
_cell.length_c   1.000
_cell.angle_alpha   90.00
_cell.angle_beta   90.00
_cell.angle_gamma   90.00
#
_symmetry.space_group_name_H-M   'P 1'
#
loop_
_entity.id
_entity.type
_entity.pdbx_description
1 polymer ?
#
loop_
_entity_poly.entity_id
_entity_poly.type
_entity_poly.pdbx_seq_one_letter_code
_entity_poly.pdbx_strand_id
1 'polypeptide(L)'
;MTLTSITAYRESDVEQNADSDFTSADLIGRNYNKTNIETFTQEVRLTSSGEGPIDWMVGGFYFDETVAIDNEFFFGSDFRGYADFLSGGALAAVEGALSLPVGLVFAQEGQGMVEEFGQDNTAWSVFGTLDWHMTDRVTATLGLNYTEDEKDAYGNIVNTDVFSSLDLVAIGFAQALGGFGVDATDPAQVAAFAGANPGAFAAIQAGAQDPASNPLLGLQALQFLPPFLGFPNSVEDGQSSDNDLTYTFRLAYDATDNLNLYASYGTGFKATSWNLSRDSRPFASDFTAGSPVTSPGSSPIRDAGLAVPNLTSGTRYAGPEEARVIEVGAKFAYDAFAFNVAYFDQVIEGFQSNVFTGTGFALANAGKQSTQGLEVDASWNVTDELLLTFAGTFQDPVYDEFPNSASGDLSGKAPSGISDTTTSTSATYTFDVNTLEAFIRADWQYESPTAYFDDPANQALIGNQREVNTWNASAGFTTENGLGVTFWGRNIFDDDYVTVAFPSVAQAGSLSGYPSQPATYGVTVRKSF
;
A
#
# COMPACT_ATOMS: atom_id res chain seq x y z
N MET A 1 0.98 42.73 -3.88
CA MET A 1 0.27 41.56 -3.36
C MET A 1 -0.50 40.89 -4.47
N THR A 2 -0.40 39.58 -4.60
CA THR A 2 -1.13 38.77 -5.58
C THR A 2 -2.09 37.85 -4.88
N LEU A 3 -3.38 37.93 -5.24
CA LEU A 3 -4.39 36.98 -4.79
C LEU A 3 -4.53 35.90 -5.85
N THR A 4 -4.40 34.65 -5.43
CA THR A 4 -4.61 33.47 -6.29
C THR A 4 -5.74 32.63 -5.72
N SER A 5 -6.67 32.21 -6.60
CA SER A 5 -7.73 31.28 -6.25
C SER A 5 -7.71 30.13 -7.24
N ILE A 6 -7.69 28.88 -6.76
CA ILE A 6 -7.67 27.67 -7.58
C ILE A 6 -8.85 26.80 -7.13
N THR A 7 -9.75 26.52 -8.05
CA THR A 7 -10.88 25.62 -7.83
C THR A 7 -10.74 24.44 -8.78
N ALA A 8 -10.86 23.23 -8.29
CA ALA A 8 -10.88 22.05 -9.12
C ALA A 8 -12.01 21.10 -8.71
N TYR A 9 -12.57 20.43 -9.70
CA TYR A 9 -13.47 19.31 -9.54
C TYR A 9 -12.99 18.17 -10.43
N ARG A 10 -12.99 16.97 -9.88
CA ARG A 10 -12.60 15.76 -10.58
C ARG A 10 -13.63 14.66 -10.28
N GLU A 11 -13.97 13.89 -11.31
CA GLU A 11 -14.72 12.67 -11.21
C GLU A 11 -13.94 11.55 -11.92
N SER A 12 -13.93 10.36 -11.34
CA SER A 12 -13.26 9.21 -11.90
C SER A 12 -14.09 7.96 -11.66
N ASP A 13 -14.54 7.34 -12.75
CA ASP A 13 -15.20 6.04 -12.75
C ASP A 13 -14.24 5.00 -13.34
N VAL A 14 -14.00 3.93 -12.59
CA VAL A 14 -13.16 2.82 -13.02
C VAL A 14 -13.92 1.52 -12.83
N GLU A 15 -14.06 0.75 -13.90
CA GLU A 15 -14.58 -0.61 -13.85
C GLU A 15 -13.50 -1.59 -14.31
N GLN A 16 -13.29 -2.64 -13.54
CA GLN A 16 -12.32 -3.67 -13.82
C GLN A 16 -12.91 -5.04 -13.52
N ASN A 17 -12.68 -6.01 -14.40
CA ASN A 17 -12.90 -7.42 -14.11
C ASN A 17 -11.67 -8.18 -14.62
N ALA A 18 -10.86 -8.66 -13.68
CA ALA A 18 -9.57 -9.27 -13.98
C ALA A 18 -9.54 -10.72 -13.49
N ASP A 19 -8.93 -11.59 -14.28
CA ASP A 19 -8.50 -12.88 -13.79
C ASP A 19 -7.46 -12.69 -12.69
N SER A 20 -7.73 -13.21 -11.50
CA SER A 20 -6.91 -13.02 -10.33
C SER A 20 -6.31 -14.31 -9.77
N ASP A 21 -6.59 -15.46 -10.38
CA ASP A 21 -5.99 -16.72 -9.94
C ASP A 21 -4.67 -17.06 -10.67
N PHE A 22 -4.39 -16.36 -11.76
CA PHE A 22 -3.14 -16.48 -12.55
C PHE A 22 -2.88 -17.89 -13.09
N THR A 23 -3.94 -18.67 -13.30
CA THR A 23 -3.87 -20.03 -13.86
C THR A 23 -4.77 -20.17 -15.09
N SER A 24 -4.67 -21.31 -15.78
CA SER A 24 -5.59 -21.63 -16.87
C SER A 24 -6.87 -22.34 -16.41
N ALA A 25 -6.96 -22.67 -15.11
CA ALA A 25 -8.16 -23.22 -14.51
C ALA A 25 -9.07 -22.07 -14.07
N ASP A 26 -10.37 -22.24 -14.24
CA ASP A 26 -11.37 -21.26 -13.78
C ASP A 26 -11.60 -21.40 -12.26
N LEU A 27 -10.60 -20.95 -11.47
CA LEU A 27 -10.71 -20.95 -9.99
C LEU A 27 -11.48 -19.74 -9.51
N ILE A 28 -11.21 -18.56 -10.07
CA ILE A 28 -11.90 -17.30 -9.75
C ILE A 28 -12.64 -16.84 -10.99
N GLY A 29 -13.93 -17.18 -11.06
CA GLY A 29 -14.77 -16.86 -12.22
C GLY A 29 -15.13 -15.37 -12.33
N ARG A 30 -15.04 -14.62 -11.22
CA ARG A 30 -15.30 -13.18 -11.21
C ARG A 30 -14.49 -12.47 -10.13
N ASN A 31 -13.74 -11.49 -10.55
CA ASN A 31 -13.07 -10.53 -9.68
C ASN A 31 -13.33 -9.12 -10.22
N TYR A 32 -14.52 -8.62 -9.93
CA TYR A 32 -15.00 -7.33 -10.43
C TYR A 32 -14.79 -6.25 -9.36
N ASN A 33 -14.34 -5.11 -9.80
CA ASN A 33 -14.23 -3.89 -9.02
C ASN A 33 -14.82 -2.73 -9.81
N LYS A 34 -15.65 -1.95 -9.15
CA LYS A 34 -16.11 -0.65 -9.63
C LYS A 34 -15.80 0.39 -8.57
N THR A 35 -15.04 1.40 -8.96
CA THR A 35 -14.66 2.51 -8.09
C THR A 35 -15.10 3.82 -8.70
N ASN A 36 -15.88 4.60 -7.95
CA ASN A 36 -16.22 5.98 -8.25
C ASN A 36 -15.52 6.88 -7.23
N ILE A 37 -14.88 7.94 -7.70
CA ILE A 37 -14.24 8.95 -6.86
C ILE A 37 -14.66 10.34 -7.38
N GLU A 38 -15.24 11.14 -6.50
CA GLU A 38 -15.56 12.53 -6.74
C GLU A 38 -14.74 13.39 -5.79
N THR A 39 -14.01 14.36 -6.33
CA THR A 39 -13.12 15.22 -5.53
C THR A 39 -13.38 16.68 -5.88
N PHE A 40 -13.61 17.52 -4.87
CA PHE A 40 -13.64 18.97 -4.99
C PHE A 40 -12.52 19.58 -4.16
N THR A 41 -11.81 20.58 -4.73
CA THR A 41 -10.80 21.34 -4.01
C THR A 41 -10.93 22.83 -4.24
N GLN A 42 -10.64 23.61 -3.20
CA GLN A 42 -10.55 25.06 -3.27
C GLN A 42 -9.31 25.55 -2.51
N GLU A 43 -8.45 26.24 -3.22
CA GLU A 43 -7.33 26.96 -2.62
C GLU A 43 -7.50 28.46 -2.79
N VAL A 44 -7.20 29.22 -1.74
CA VAL A 44 -7.08 30.68 -1.80
C VAL A 44 -5.80 31.09 -1.12
N ARG A 45 -4.94 31.81 -1.80
CA ARG A 45 -3.69 32.32 -1.24
C ARG A 45 -3.41 33.76 -1.59
N LEU A 46 -2.79 34.46 -0.67
CA LEU A 46 -2.31 35.83 -0.83
C LEU A 46 -0.79 35.83 -0.66
N THR A 47 -0.10 36.35 -1.68
CA THR A 47 1.37 36.41 -1.72
C THR A 47 1.84 37.85 -1.71
N SER A 48 2.87 38.17 -0.95
CA SER A 48 3.52 39.47 -0.99
C SER A 48 4.08 39.76 -2.38
N SER A 49 4.21 41.04 -2.72
CA SER A 49 4.88 41.48 -3.93
C SER A 49 5.63 42.76 -3.59
N GLY A 50 6.62 42.70 -2.73
CA GLY A 50 7.40 43.85 -2.31
C GLY A 50 8.89 43.63 -2.53
N GLU A 51 9.67 44.72 -2.61
CA GLU A 51 11.13 44.71 -2.61
C GLU A 51 11.69 44.81 -1.15
N GLY A 52 10.90 44.37 -0.15
CA GLY A 52 11.26 44.44 1.24
C GLY A 52 12.13 43.27 1.70
N PRO A 53 12.63 43.30 2.95
CA PRO A 53 13.42 42.20 3.50
C PRO A 53 12.58 40.98 3.87
N ILE A 54 11.27 41.02 3.68
CA ILE A 54 10.34 39.93 4.04
C ILE A 54 9.41 39.67 2.87
N ASP A 55 9.43 38.42 2.40
CA ASP A 55 8.40 37.85 1.54
C ASP A 55 7.52 36.91 2.35
N TRP A 56 6.24 36.89 2.06
CA TRP A 56 5.30 36.04 2.74
C TRP A 56 4.17 35.56 1.83
N MET A 57 3.64 34.42 2.20
CA MET A 57 2.42 33.87 1.63
C MET A 57 1.54 33.37 2.77
N VAL A 58 0.23 33.55 2.65
CA VAL A 58 -0.78 32.95 3.52
C VAL A 58 -1.91 32.45 2.67
N GLY A 59 -2.46 31.31 3.05
CA GLY A 59 -3.56 30.69 2.31
C GLY A 59 -4.39 29.75 3.15
N GLY A 60 -5.48 29.30 2.53
CA GLY A 60 -6.34 28.24 3.03
C GLY A 60 -6.66 27.26 1.90
N PHE A 61 -6.78 26.00 2.26
CA PHE A 61 -7.15 24.92 1.37
C PHE A 61 -8.33 24.15 1.94
N TYR A 62 -9.25 23.78 1.07
CA TYR A 62 -10.39 22.93 1.37
C TYR A 62 -10.40 21.75 0.40
N PHE A 63 -10.68 20.58 0.92
CA PHE A 63 -10.76 19.31 0.21
C PHE A 63 -12.02 18.58 0.63
N ASP A 64 -12.73 18.03 -0.35
CA ASP A 64 -13.93 17.23 -0.15
C ASP A 64 -13.90 16.09 -1.16
N GLU A 65 -13.93 14.85 -0.68
CA GLU A 65 -13.83 13.67 -1.54
C GLU A 65 -14.79 12.58 -1.07
N THR A 66 -15.54 12.05 -2.02
CA THR A 66 -16.36 10.86 -1.84
C THR A 66 -15.78 9.72 -2.65
N VAL A 67 -15.57 8.57 -2.00
CA VAL A 67 -15.15 7.31 -2.62
C VAL A 67 -16.25 6.28 -2.43
N ALA A 68 -16.67 5.62 -3.51
CA ALA A 68 -17.58 4.49 -3.49
C ALA A 68 -16.96 3.32 -4.25
N ILE A 69 -16.98 2.13 -3.65
CA ILE A 69 -16.36 0.92 -4.20
C ILE A 69 -17.35 -0.23 -4.10
N ASP A 70 -17.66 -0.84 -5.24
CA ASP A 70 -18.42 -2.09 -5.34
C ASP A 70 -17.51 -3.19 -5.85
N ASN A 71 -17.40 -4.29 -5.10
CA ASN A 71 -16.60 -5.45 -5.47
C ASN A 71 -17.44 -6.72 -5.52
N GLU A 72 -17.13 -7.60 -6.46
CA GLU A 72 -17.65 -8.95 -6.53
C GLU A 72 -16.48 -9.93 -6.69
N PHE A 73 -16.45 -10.96 -5.86
CA PHE A 73 -15.46 -12.01 -5.93
C PHE A 73 -16.15 -13.35 -5.84
N PHE A 74 -16.19 -14.09 -6.97
CA PHE A 74 -16.90 -15.38 -7.05
C PHE A 74 -16.00 -16.48 -7.56
N PHE A 75 -16.17 -17.67 -6.98
CA PHE A 75 -15.50 -18.87 -7.43
C PHE A 75 -15.94 -19.27 -8.84
N GLY A 76 -14.99 -19.80 -9.60
CA GLY A 76 -15.20 -20.36 -10.91
C GLY A 76 -15.60 -21.83 -10.89
N SER A 77 -15.81 -22.38 -12.09
CA SER A 77 -16.30 -23.74 -12.28
C SER A 77 -15.34 -24.83 -11.80
N ASP A 78 -14.04 -24.56 -11.77
CA ASP A 78 -13.01 -25.51 -11.35
C ASP A 78 -12.69 -25.43 -9.85
N PHE A 79 -13.19 -24.41 -9.14
CA PHE A 79 -12.82 -24.16 -7.75
C PHE A 79 -13.20 -25.30 -6.80
N ARG A 80 -14.40 -25.88 -6.96
CA ARG A 80 -14.81 -27.01 -6.12
C ARG A 80 -13.89 -28.21 -6.28
N GLY A 81 -13.52 -28.57 -7.49
CA GLY A 81 -12.59 -29.67 -7.76
C GLY A 81 -11.21 -29.43 -7.15
N TYR A 82 -10.74 -28.20 -7.22
CA TYR A 82 -9.49 -27.76 -6.61
C TYR A 82 -9.55 -27.84 -5.07
N ALA A 83 -10.61 -27.34 -4.45
CA ALA A 83 -10.80 -27.39 -3.02
C ALA A 83 -10.94 -28.82 -2.48
N ASP A 84 -11.64 -29.71 -3.19
CA ASP A 84 -11.71 -31.13 -2.85
C ASP A 84 -10.35 -31.83 -2.94
N PHE A 85 -9.55 -31.48 -3.96
CA PHE A 85 -8.19 -32.01 -4.10
C PHE A 85 -7.30 -31.57 -2.91
N LEU A 86 -7.29 -30.26 -2.58
CA LEU A 86 -6.51 -29.73 -1.47
C LEU A 86 -6.89 -30.34 -0.12
N SER A 87 -8.19 -30.57 0.10
CA SER A 87 -8.71 -31.09 1.34
C SER A 87 -8.66 -32.62 1.46
N GLY A 88 -8.26 -33.33 0.39
CA GLY A 88 -8.36 -34.79 0.35
C GLY A 88 -9.81 -35.28 0.50
N GLY A 89 -10.80 -34.48 0.03
CA GLY A 89 -12.23 -34.79 0.12
C GLY A 89 -12.89 -34.40 1.44
N ALA A 90 -12.22 -33.64 2.29
CA ALA A 90 -12.76 -33.26 3.60
C ALA A 90 -14.03 -32.39 3.50
N LEU A 91 -14.16 -31.54 2.47
CA LEU A 91 -15.38 -30.75 2.24
C LEU A 91 -16.60 -31.65 2.04
N ALA A 92 -16.47 -32.70 1.21
CA ALA A 92 -17.52 -33.68 0.98
C ALA A 92 -17.86 -34.46 2.29
N ALA A 93 -16.86 -34.76 3.11
CA ALA A 93 -17.08 -35.41 4.39
C ALA A 93 -17.85 -34.51 5.38
N VAL A 94 -17.57 -33.22 5.42
CA VAL A 94 -18.30 -32.26 6.25
C VAL A 94 -19.74 -32.08 5.75
N GLU A 95 -19.97 -31.98 4.44
CA GLU A 95 -21.33 -31.96 3.87
C GLU A 95 -22.13 -33.20 4.34
N GLY A 96 -21.55 -34.39 4.25
CA GLY A 96 -22.18 -35.60 4.73
C GLY A 96 -22.45 -35.60 6.25
N ALA A 97 -21.50 -35.15 7.05
CA ALA A 97 -21.66 -35.04 8.51
C ALA A 97 -22.76 -34.04 8.91
N LEU A 98 -22.97 -32.99 8.15
CA LEU A 98 -24.02 -32.01 8.33
C LEU A 98 -25.34 -32.38 7.63
N SER A 99 -25.43 -33.61 7.06
CA SER A 99 -26.58 -34.10 6.30
C SER A 99 -26.95 -33.20 5.10
N LEU A 100 -25.96 -32.58 4.50
CA LEU A 100 -26.09 -31.77 3.27
C LEU A 100 -25.87 -32.66 2.02
N PRO A 101 -26.36 -32.24 0.85
CA PRO A 101 -26.03 -32.93 -0.42
C PRO A 101 -24.52 -32.89 -0.70
N VAL A 102 -23.89 -34.06 -0.65
CA VAL A 102 -22.45 -34.21 -0.79
C VAL A 102 -21.96 -33.75 -2.18
N GLY A 103 -20.96 -32.88 -2.21
CA GLY A 103 -20.36 -32.36 -3.44
C GLY A 103 -21.11 -31.20 -4.09
N LEU A 104 -22.20 -30.72 -3.47
CA LEU A 104 -23.11 -29.76 -4.12
C LEU A 104 -23.40 -28.50 -3.29
N VAL A 105 -22.75 -28.32 -2.13
CA VAL A 105 -23.09 -27.19 -1.24
C VAL A 105 -21.92 -26.24 -1.05
N PHE A 106 -20.74 -26.78 -0.76
CA PHE A 106 -19.58 -25.95 -0.45
C PHE A 106 -18.75 -25.63 -1.68
N ALA A 107 -18.17 -24.44 -1.72
CA ALA A 107 -17.22 -24.00 -2.73
C ALA A 107 -17.76 -24.16 -4.18
N GLN A 108 -19.04 -23.89 -4.40
CA GLN A 108 -19.66 -24.01 -5.72
C GLN A 108 -19.38 -22.77 -6.58
N GLU A 109 -19.43 -22.94 -7.90
CA GLU A 109 -19.39 -21.84 -8.86
C GLU A 109 -20.40 -20.75 -8.49
N GLY A 110 -19.98 -19.49 -8.55
CA GLY A 110 -20.79 -18.31 -8.21
C GLY A 110 -20.98 -18.08 -6.72
N GLN A 111 -20.47 -18.93 -5.82
CA GLN A 111 -20.30 -18.60 -4.41
C GLN A 111 -19.07 -17.69 -4.23
N GLY A 112 -19.11 -16.84 -3.21
CA GLY A 112 -18.01 -15.91 -2.99
C GLY A 112 -18.45 -14.78 -2.07
N MET A 113 -18.19 -13.55 -2.44
CA MET A 113 -18.62 -12.38 -1.66
C MET A 113 -18.93 -11.18 -2.55
N VAL A 114 -19.81 -10.34 -2.03
CA VAL A 114 -20.10 -8.99 -2.53
C VAL A 114 -19.67 -8.00 -1.45
N GLU A 115 -18.95 -6.97 -1.85
CA GLU A 115 -18.37 -5.99 -0.94
C GLU A 115 -18.74 -4.58 -1.41
N GLU A 116 -19.22 -3.77 -0.49
CA GLU A 116 -19.48 -2.35 -0.70
C GLU A 116 -18.66 -1.56 0.31
N PHE A 117 -17.81 -0.66 -0.16
CA PHE A 117 -17.05 0.24 0.69
C PHE A 117 -17.28 1.68 0.27
N GLY A 118 -17.18 2.58 1.21
CA GLY A 118 -17.18 3.99 0.90
C GLY A 118 -16.53 4.82 1.98
N GLN A 119 -16.17 6.03 1.58
CA GLN A 119 -15.59 7.03 2.46
C GLN A 119 -15.94 8.41 1.96
N ASP A 120 -16.44 9.24 2.87
CA ASP A 120 -16.49 10.68 2.71
C ASP A 120 -15.34 11.28 3.50
N ASN A 121 -14.51 12.10 2.86
CA ASN A 121 -13.38 12.78 3.48
C ASN A 121 -13.49 14.28 3.27
N THR A 122 -13.55 15.03 4.36
CA THR A 122 -13.49 16.48 4.36
C THR A 122 -12.25 16.93 5.10
N ALA A 123 -11.41 17.72 4.44
CA ALA A 123 -10.23 18.29 5.07
C ALA A 123 -10.11 19.78 4.78
N TRP A 124 -9.55 20.52 5.73
CA TRP A 124 -9.19 21.90 5.51
C TRP A 124 -7.84 22.23 6.14
N SER A 125 -7.14 23.19 5.57
CA SER A 125 -5.91 23.67 6.15
C SER A 125 -5.77 25.19 6.04
N VAL A 126 -5.02 25.76 6.98
CA VAL A 126 -4.55 27.14 6.92
C VAL A 126 -3.03 27.11 6.99
N PHE A 127 -2.41 27.74 6.02
CA PHE A 127 -0.96 27.69 5.88
C PHE A 127 -0.35 29.07 5.61
N GLY A 128 0.92 29.19 5.92
CA GLY A 128 1.68 30.38 5.56
C GLY A 128 3.18 30.12 5.57
N THR A 129 3.88 30.90 4.77
CA THR A 129 5.34 30.95 4.72
C THR A 129 5.83 32.36 4.85
N LEU A 130 6.98 32.52 5.48
CA LEU A 130 7.69 33.78 5.63
C LEU A 130 9.15 33.56 5.28
N ASP A 131 9.65 34.28 4.27
CA ASP A 131 11.05 34.36 3.91
C ASP A 131 11.62 35.68 4.39
N TRP A 132 12.58 35.62 5.30
CA TRP A 132 13.29 36.78 5.81
C TRP A 132 14.69 36.84 5.20
N HIS A 133 14.88 37.80 4.30
CA HIS A 133 16.19 38.15 3.73
C HIS A 133 17.00 38.93 4.77
N MET A 134 17.68 38.18 5.67
CA MET A 134 18.47 38.74 6.78
C MET A 134 19.62 39.59 6.27
N THR A 135 20.20 39.22 5.15
CA THR A 135 21.21 39.93 4.38
C THR A 135 21.00 39.64 2.89
N ASP A 136 21.78 40.27 2.03
CA ASP A 136 21.77 39.98 0.58
C ASP A 136 22.14 38.52 0.25
N ARG A 137 22.63 37.75 1.21
CA ARG A 137 23.12 36.38 1.03
C ARG A 137 22.53 35.36 2.01
N VAL A 138 21.77 35.79 2.97
CA VAL A 138 21.19 34.89 4.00
C VAL A 138 19.69 35.05 4.02
N THR A 139 18.98 33.96 3.76
CA THR A 139 17.53 33.89 3.87
C THR A 139 17.12 32.85 4.90
N ALA A 140 16.26 33.26 5.84
CA ALA A 140 15.60 32.33 6.77
C ALA A 140 14.13 32.18 6.36
N THR A 141 13.68 30.94 6.23
CA THR A 141 12.28 30.58 5.90
C THR A 141 11.61 29.94 7.10
N LEU A 142 10.40 30.38 7.40
CA LEU A 142 9.48 29.72 8.33
C LEU A 142 8.19 29.39 7.60
N GLY A 143 7.82 28.10 7.57
CA GLY A 143 6.53 27.61 7.09
C GLY A 143 5.71 27.04 8.24
N LEU A 144 4.41 27.29 8.24
CA LEU A 144 3.43 26.71 9.16
C LEU A 144 2.23 26.22 8.38
N ASN A 145 1.69 25.04 8.74
CA ASN A 145 0.44 24.54 8.18
C ASN A 145 -0.33 23.79 9.27
N TYR A 146 -1.54 24.26 9.57
CA TYR A 146 -2.50 23.53 10.39
C TYR A 146 -3.51 22.85 9.49
N THR A 147 -3.69 21.56 9.69
CA THR A 147 -4.63 20.73 8.91
C THR A 147 -5.59 20.05 9.88
N GLU A 148 -6.85 19.96 9.48
CA GLU A 148 -7.87 19.11 10.10
C GLU A 148 -8.48 18.23 9.01
N ASP A 149 -8.60 16.93 9.28
CA ASP A 149 -9.06 15.90 8.37
C ASP A 149 -10.12 15.05 9.07
N GLU A 150 -11.30 14.95 8.48
CA GLU A 150 -12.42 14.17 8.98
C GLU A 150 -12.84 13.15 7.94
N LYS A 151 -13.05 11.90 8.38
CA LYS A 151 -13.50 10.82 7.51
C LYS A 151 -14.65 10.07 8.13
N ASP A 152 -15.66 9.80 7.30
CA ASP A 152 -16.74 8.86 7.54
C ASP A 152 -16.59 7.70 6.56
N ALA A 153 -16.30 6.51 7.06
CA ALA A 153 -16.08 5.32 6.25
C ALA A 153 -17.10 4.23 6.59
N TYR A 154 -17.47 3.45 5.60
CA TYR A 154 -18.32 2.28 5.80
C TYR A 154 -17.83 1.09 4.97
N GLY A 155 -18.22 -0.11 5.41
CA GLY A 155 -18.03 -1.35 4.67
C GLY A 155 -19.15 -2.32 4.97
N ASN A 156 -19.74 -2.86 3.91
CA ASN A 156 -20.75 -3.90 3.96
C ASN A 156 -20.28 -5.08 3.12
N ILE A 157 -20.15 -6.24 3.75
CA ILE A 157 -19.61 -7.42 3.09
C ILE A 157 -20.57 -8.57 3.30
N VAL A 158 -21.05 -9.13 2.19
CA VAL A 158 -21.95 -10.28 2.16
C VAL A 158 -21.19 -11.49 1.61
N ASN A 159 -20.85 -12.43 2.49
CA ASN A 159 -20.25 -13.69 2.09
C ASN A 159 -21.34 -14.68 1.68
N THR A 160 -21.29 -15.13 0.43
CA THR A 160 -22.20 -16.13 -0.15
C THR A 160 -21.54 -17.52 -0.24
N ASP A 161 -20.24 -17.65 0.08
CA ASP A 161 -19.59 -18.96 0.22
C ASP A 161 -20.03 -19.63 1.51
N VAL A 162 -20.78 -20.71 1.36
CA VAL A 162 -21.40 -21.40 2.50
C VAL A 162 -20.36 -21.96 3.46
N PHE A 163 -19.25 -22.53 2.94
CA PHE A 163 -18.22 -23.10 3.80
C PHE A 163 -17.45 -22.05 4.58
N SER A 164 -17.07 -20.97 3.94
CA SER A 164 -16.36 -19.85 4.59
C SER A 164 -17.22 -19.15 5.65
N SER A 165 -18.54 -19.23 5.55
CA SER A 165 -19.48 -18.67 6.53
C SER A 165 -19.68 -19.57 7.76
N LEU A 166 -19.13 -20.79 7.78
CA LEU A 166 -19.31 -21.71 8.91
C LEU A 166 -18.41 -21.33 10.08
N ASP A 167 -19.01 -21.25 11.27
CA ASP A 167 -18.27 -21.18 12.54
C ASP A 167 -17.84 -22.60 12.97
N LEU A 168 -16.63 -22.99 12.60
CA LEU A 168 -16.08 -24.31 12.89
C LEU A 168 -15.85 -24.53 14.39
N VAL A 169 -15.68 -23.47 15.19
CA VAL A 169 -15.61 -23.55 16.65
C VAL A 169 -16.99 -23.87 17.22
N ALA A 170 -18.01 -23.13 16.78
CA ALA A 170 -19.39 -23.35 17.22
C ALA A 170 -19.90 -24.75 16.82
N ILE A 171 -19.56 -25.23 15.62
CA ILE A 171 -19.91 -26.57 15.16
C ILE A 171 -19.23 -27.63 16.04
N GLY A 172 -17.92 -27.51 16.30
CA GLY A 172 -17.19 -28.41 17.18
C GLY A 172 -17.72 -28.40 18.63
N PHE A 173 -18.07 -27.21 19.13
CA PHE A 173 -18.73 -27.08 20.43
C PHE A 173 -20.08 -27.79 20.48
N ALA A 174 -20.92 -27.59 19.44
CA ALA A 174 -22.23 -28.23 19.33
C ALA A 174 -22.10 -29.77 19.25
N GLN A 175 -21.15 -30.29 18.49
CA GLN A 175 -20.88 -31.72 18.40
C GLN A 175 -20.45 -32.31 19.77
N ALA A 176 -19.57 -31.61 20.48
CA ALA A 176 -19.13 -32.03 21.81
C ALA A 176 -20.28 -32.04 22.83
N LEU A 177 -21.15 -31.01 22.82
CA LEU A 177 -22.36 -30.99 23.64
C LEU A 177 -23.34 -32.12 23.27
N GLY A 178 -23.51 -32.39 21.99
CA GLY A 178 -24.33 -33.49 21.47
C GLY A 178 -23.88 -34.86 21.99
N GLY A 179 -22.58 -35.04 22.21
CA GLY A 179 -22.01 -36.22 22.87
C GLY A 179 -22.53 -36.45 24.32
N PHE A 180 -23.03 -35.39 24.96
CA PHE A 180 -23.68 -35.43 26.28
C PHE A 180 -25.21 -35.42 26.18
N GLY A 181 -25.77 -35.53 24.99
CA GLY A 181 -27.22 -35.46 24.76
C GLY A 181 -27.83 -34.05 24.89
N VAL A 182 -27.01 -33.02 24.77
CA VAL A 182 -27.43 -31.61 24.86
C VAL A 182 -27.58 -31.03 23.45
N ASP A 183 -28.74 -30.47 23.17
CA ASP A 183 -28.97 -29.70 21.94
C ASP A 183 -28.36 -28.30 22.07
N ALA A 184 -27.30 -28.05 21.35
CA ALA A 184 -26.59 -26.76 21.37
C ALA A 184 -27.43 -25.58 20.79
N THR A 185 -28.50 -25.90 20.06
CA THR A 185 -29.43 -24.86 19.53
C THR A 185 -30.50 -24.46 20.54
N ASP A 186 -30.62 -25.21 21.66
CA ASP A 186 -31.53 -24.90 22.76
C ASP A 186 -30.78 -24.20 23.92
N PRO A 187 -30.88 -22.88 24.09
CA PRO A 187 -30.20 -22.17 25.17
C PRO A 187 -30.53 -22.65 26.57
N ALA A 188 -31.74 -23.20 26.78
CA ALA A 188 -32.16 -23.71 28.09
C ALA A 188 -31.43 -25.02 28.44
N GLN A 189 -31.27 -25.93 27.47
CA GLN A 189 -30.48 -27.17 27.68
C GLN A 189 -29.01 -26.84 27.91
N VAL A 190 -28.44 -25.92 27.14
CA VAL A 190 -27.05 -25.46 27.29
C VAL A 190 -26.82 -24.86 28.68
N ALA A 191 -27.71 -23.96 29.13
CA ALA A 191 -27.63 -23.34 30.45
C ALA A 191 -27.79 -24.38 31.59
N ALA A 192 -28.72 -25.31 31.44
CA ALA A 192 -28.93 -26.40 32.43
C ALA A 192 -27.70 -27.30 32.52
N PHE A 193 -27.09 -27.66 31.40
CA PHE A 193 -25.85 -28.45 31.38
C PHE A 193 -24.68 -27.71 32.02
N ALA A 194 -24.49 -26.43 31.64
CA ALA A 194 -23.43 -25.55 32.18
C ALA A 194 -23.57 -25.40 33.71
N GLY A 195 -24.79 -25.23 34.21
CA GLY A 195 -25.07 -25.13 35.64
C GLY A 195 -24.83 -26.45 36.40
N ALA A 196 -25.21 -27.60 35.81
CA ALA A 196 -25.04 -28.92 36.42
C ALA A 196 -23.61 -29.44 36.31
N ASN A 197 -22.86 -29.07 35.26
CA ASN A 197 -21.54 -29.59 34.92
C ASN A 197 -20.53 -28.49 34.54
N PRO A 198 -20.24 -27.52 35.41
CA PRO A 198 -19.45 -26.35 35.04
C PRO A 198 -18.03 -26.69 34.55
N GLY A 199 -17.38 -27.70 35.13
CA GLY A 199 -16.05 -28.14 34.71
C GLY A 199 -16.05 -28.81 33.33
N ALA A 200 -17.05 -29.65 33.04
CA ALA A 200 -17.20 -30.28 31.74
C ALA A 200 -17.54 -29.24 30.66
N PHE A 201 -18.41 -28.31 30.99
CA PHE A 201 -18.78 -27.22 30.08
C PHE A 201 -17.56 -26.35 29.70
N ALA A 202 -16.76 -25.95 30.69
CA ALA A 202 -15.52 -25.18 30.43
C ALA A 202 -14.51 -26.01 29.61
N ALA A 203 -14.40 -27.32 29.86
CA ALA A 203 -13.53 -28.21 29.07
C ALA A 203 -14.00 -28.32 27.61
N ILE A 204 -15.32 -28.40 27.36
CA ILE A 204 -15.90 -28.42 26.01
C ILE A 204 -15.64 -27.09 25.30
N GLN A 205 -15.82 -25.95 25.99
CA GLN A 205 -15.51 -24.64 25.41
C GLN A 205 -14.04 -24.49 25.00
N ALA A 206 -13.12 -24.92 25.89
CA ALA A 206 -11.69 -24.89 25.58
C ALA A 206 -11.35 -25.89 24.46
N GLY A 207 -11.91 -27.10 24.48
CA GLY A 207 -11.69 -28.11 23.45
C GLY A 207 -12.21 -27.72 22.08
N ALA A 208 -13.29 -26.96 22.01
CA ALA A 208 -13.80 -26.45 20.73
C ALA A 208 -12.82 -25.50 20.00
N GLN A 209 -11.94 -24.85 20.74
CA GLN A 209 -10.91 -23.97 20.23
C GLN A 209 -9.55 -24.65 20.05
N ASP A 210 -9.41 -25.88 20.47
CA ASP A 210 -8.17 -26.66 20.41
C ASP A 210 -8.20 -27.60 19.20
N PRO A 211 -7.29 -27.44 18.20
CA PRO A 211 -7.22 -28.34 17.04
C PRO A 211 -7.02 -29.83 17.38
N ALA A 212 -6.45 -30.12 18.52
CA ALA A 212 -6.31 -31.52 18.98
C ALA A 212 -7.64 -32.13 19.41
N SER A 213 -8.58 -31.31 19.85
CA SER A 213 -9.91 -31.72 20.35
C SER A 213 -11.02 -31.46 19.31
N ASN A 214 -10.87 -30.47 18.46
CA ASN A 214 -11.78 -30.11 17.38
C ASN A 214 -11.07 -30.21 16.01
N PRO A 215 -11.14 -31.36 15.33
CA PRO A 215 -10.45 -31.59 14.07
C PRO A 215 -11.00 -30.71 12.92
N LEU A 216 -12.21 -30.13 13.07
CA LEU A 216 -12.76 -29.20 12.06
C LEU A 216 -11.90 -27.95 11.89
N LEU A 217 -11.16 -27.53 12.92
CA LEU A 217 -10.25 -26.38 12.85
C LEU A 217 -9.12 -26.59 11.84
N GLY A 218 -8.75 -27.85 11.54
CA GLY A 218 -7.82 -28.15 10.45
C GLY A 218 -8.33 -27.76 9.06
N LEU A 219 -9.63 -27.50 8.91
CA LEU A 219 -10.25 -27.07 7.66
C LEU A 219 -10.36 -25.55 7.52
N GLN A 220 -9.91 -24.78 8.50
CA GLN A 220 -9.92 -23.30 8.42
C GLN A 220 -9.14 -22.79 7.20
N ALA A 221 -8.08 -23.50 6.79
CA ALA A 221 -7.32 -23.15 5.59
C ALA A 221 -8.15 -23.20 4.28
N LEU A 222 -9.30 -23.86 4.30
CA LEU A 222 -10.25 -23.93 3.17
C LEU A 222 -11.37 -22.90 3.28
N GLN A 223 -11.41 -22.14 4.36
CA GLN A 223 -12.26 -20.95 4.45
C GLN A 223 -11.50 -19.77 3.83
N PHE A 224 -11.52 -19.71 2.49
CA PHE A 224 -10.75 -18.76 1.72
C PHE A 224 -11.22 -17.32 1.91
N LEU A 225 -12.49 -17.15 2.27
CA LEU A 225 -13.13 -15.87 2.44
C LEU A 225 -13.47 -15.71 3.94
N PRO A 226 -12.71 -14.89 4.69
CA PRO A 226 -12.99 -14.68 6.09
C PRO A 226 -14.39 -14.06 6.26
N PRO A 227 -15.15 -14.44 7.29
CA PRO A 227 -16.37 -13.73 7.65
C PRO A 227 -16.01 -12.34 8.14
N PHE A 228 -16.71 -11.33 7.64
CA PHE A 228 -16.50 -9.92 8.00
C PHE A 228 -17.63 -9.38 8.86
N LEU A 229 -17.27 -8.46 9.77
CA LEU A 229 -18.23 -7.52 10.34
C LEU A 229 -18.27 -6.28 9.44
N GLY A 230 -19.45 -5.87 9.01
CA GLY A 230 -19.65 -4.55 8.41
C GLY A 230 -19.28 -3.45 9.41
N PHE A 231 -18.96 -2.28 8.94
CA PHE A 231 -18.79 -1.07 9.74
C PHE A 231 -19.53 0.10 9.07
N PRO A 232 -20.10 1.08 9.83
CA PRO A 232 -20.01 1.20 11.29
C PRO A 232 -20.70 0.06 12.05
N ASN A 233 -20.20 -0.23 13.26
CA ASN A 233 -20.78 -1.21 14.18
C ASN A 233 -20.67 -0.69 15.63
N SER A 234 -20.96 -1.52 16.63
CA SER A 234 -20.95 -1.11 18.05
C SER A 234 -19.56 -0.79 18.62
N VAL A 235 -18.50 -1.03 17.89
CA VAL A 235 -17.09 -0.87 18.29
C VAL A 235 -16.36 0.10 17.39
N GLU A 236 -16.59 -0.01 16.09
CA GLU A 236 -15.99 0.85 15.07
C GLU A 236 -17.11 1.69 14.45
N ASP A 237 -17.12 2.98 14.73
CA ASP A 237 -18.14 3.91 14.24
C ASP A 237 -17.91 4.36 12.79
N GLY A 238 -16.78 3.95 12.19
CA GLY A 238 -16.40 4.34 10.83
C GLY A 238 -15.84 5.75 10.74
N GLN A 239 -15.65 6.44 11.86
CA GLN A 239 -15.26 7.85 11.89
C GLN A 239 -13.82 8.03 12.33
N SER A 240 -13.14 8.99 11.75
CA SER A 240 -11.86 9.49 12.23
C SER A 240 -11.81 11.01 12.08
N SER A 241 -11.15 11.65 13.05
CA SER A 241 -10.91 13.10 13.04
C SER A 241 -9.50 13.33 13.55
N ASP A 242 -8.65 13.81 12.69
CA ASP A 242 -7.23 14.03 12.95
C ASP A 242 -6.86 15.48 12.66
N ASN A 243 -5.93 16.03 13.42
CA ASN A 243 -5.41 17.36 13.14
C ASN A 243 -3.93 17.45 13.56
N ASP A 244 -3.20 18.28 12.85
CA ASP A 244 -1.80 18.55 13.21
C ASP A 244 -1.35 19.94 12.77
N LEU A 245 -0.35 20.45 13.46
CA LEU A 245 0.40 21.67 13.10
C LEU A 245 1.80 21.30 12.63
N THR A 246 1.95 21.21 11.33
CA THR A 246 3.26 20.98 10.72
C THR A 246 4.02 22.28 10.50
N TYR A 247 5.35 22.21 10.54
CA TYR A 247 6.19 23.38 10.35
C TYR A 247 7.48 23.04 9.61
N THR A 248 8.03 24.06 8.94
CA THR A 248 9.32 24.00 8.27
C THR A 248 10.15 25.21 8.67
N PHE A 249 11.39 24.94 9.03
CA PHE A 249 12.41 25.97 9.18
C PHE A 249 13.57 25.68 8.22
N ARG A 250 14.00 26.70 7.47
CA ARG A 250 15.14 26.62 6.56
C ARG A 250 16.03 27.82 6.69
N LEU A 251 17.33 27.59 6.68
CA LEU A 251 18.34 28.64 6.52
C LEU A 251 19.10 28.38 5.23
N ALA A 252 19.13 29.37 4.34
CA ALA A 252 19.86 29.32 3.09
C ALA A 252 20.93 30.43 3.06
N TYR A 253 22.11 30.09 2.51
CA TYR A 253 23.25 30.99 2.40
C TYR A 253 23.85 30.94 1.00
N ASP A 254 23.80 32.06 0.30
CA ASP A 254 24.47 32.24 -0.98
C ASP A 254 25.96 32.54 -0.74
N ALA A 255 26.74 31.44 -0.62
CA ALA A 255 28.18 31.54 -0.33
C ALA A 255 28.93 32.28 -1.45
N THR A 256 28.51 32.06 -2.68
CA THR A 256 28.89 32.80 -3.88
C THR A 256 27.68 32.99 -4.78
N ASP A 257 27.83 33.70 -5.89
CA ASP A 257 26.76 33.87 -6.89
C ASP A 257 26.36 32.54 -7.56
N ASN A 258 27.20 31.51 -7.43
CA ASN A 258 27.02 30.19 -8.03
C ASN A 258 26.83 29.05 -7.02
N LEU A 259 26.94 29.33 -5.71
CA LEU A 259 26.86 28.32 -4.65
C LEU A 259 25.90 28.75 -3.56
N ASN A 260 24.79 28.01 -3.42
CA ASN A 260 23.86 28.11 -2.31
C ASN A 260 24.02 26.90 -1.38
N LEU A 261 24.16 27.15 -0.09
CA LEU A 261 24.16 26.17 0.98
C LEU A 261 22.88 26.31 1.79
N TYR A 262 22.30 25.21 2.22
CA TYR A 262 21.11 25.27 3.05
C TYR A 262 21.06 24.16 4.09
N ALA A 263 20.30 24.41 5.14
CA ALA A 263 19.86 23.42 6.10
C ALA A 263 18.38 23.63 6.39
N SER A 264 17.62 22.56 6.49
CA SER A 264 16.20 22.60 6.82
C SER A 264 15.82 21.54 7.85
N TYR A 265 14.79 21.85 8.59
CA TYR A 265 14.05 20.94 9.44
C TYR A 265 12.57 21.09 9.13
N GLY A 266 11.89 19.98 8.89
CA GLY A 266 10.46 19.96 8.59
C GLY A 266 9.75 18.82 9.31
N THR A 267 8.48 19.05 9.61
CA THR A 267 7.55 18.00 10.07
C THR A 267 6.48 17.75 9.03
N GLY A 268 5.92 16.56 9.03
CA GLY A 268 4.85 16.12 8.13
C GLY A 268 3.80 15.33 8.88
N PHE A 269 2.60 15.28 8.32
CA PHE A 269 1.46 14.61 8.89
C PHE A 269 0.67 13.89 7.79
N LYS A 270 0.18 12.70 8.10
CA LYS A 270 -0.79 11.97 7.30
C LYS A 270 -1.89 11.45 8.21
N ALA A 271 -3.12 11.80 7.91
CA ALA A 271 -4.29 11.41 8.68
C ALA A 271 -4.54 9.88 8.66
N THR A 272 -5.39 9.42 9.53
CA THR A 272 -5.90 8.04 9.59
C THR A 272 -6.33 7.55 8.22
N SER A 273 -5.91 6.33 7.87
CA SER A 273 -6.34 5.63 6.66
C SER A 273 -7.29 4.50 7.00
N TRP A 274 -8.44 4.45 6.34
CA TRP A 274 -9.37 3.34 6.41
C TRP A 274 -9.09 2.31 5.32
N ASN A 275 -9.22 1.03 5.65
CA ASN A 275 -9.10 -0.04 4.68
C ASN A 275 -10.43 -0.22 3.93
N LEU A 276 -10.52 0.35 2.74
CA LEU A 276 -11.67 0.25 1.83
C LEU A 276 -11.55 -0.97 0.89
N SER A 277 -10.94 -2.03 1.37
CA SER A 277 -10.83 -3.28 0.65
C SER A 277 -11.15 -4.44 1.59
N ARG A 278 -11.18 -5.64 1.03
CA ARG A 278 -11.30 -6.87 1.79
C ARG A 278 -10.25 -6.89 2.88
N ASP A 279 -10.71 -6.60 4.11
CA ASP A 279 -9.83 -6.65 5.26
C ASP A 279 -9.43 -8.09 5.47
N SER A 280 -8.20 -8.21 5.68
CA SER A 280 -7.70 -9.49 5.73
C SER A 280 -7.81 -10.11 7.05
N ARG A 281 -7.47 -11.28 6.99
CA ARG A 281 -7.21 -12.18 8.06
C ARG A 281 -6.36 -11.53 9.13
N PRO A 282 -6.66 -11.86 10.37
CA PRO A 282 -5.80 -11.55 11.48
C PRO A 282 -4.40 -12.09 11.24
N PHE A 283 -3.42 -11.55 11.93
CA PHE A 283 -2.08 -12.13 11.96
C PHE A 283 -2.15 -13.59 12.38
N ALA A 284 -1.29 -14.44 11.83
CA ALA A 284 -1.25 -15.87 12.16
C ALA A 284 -1.17 -16.12 13.68
N SER A 285 -0.55 -15.23 14.43
CA SER A 285 -0.51 -15.20 15.89
C SER A 285 -1.86 -15.05 16.58
N ASP A 286 -2.85 -14.48 15.91
CA ASP A 286 -4.20 -14.36 16.46
C ASP A 286 -4.92 -15.71 16.58
N PHE A 287 -4.50 -16.68 15.77
CA PHE A 287 -5.01 -18.07 15.84
C PHE A 287 -4.25 -18.95 16.83
N THR A 288 -3.11 -18.49 17.38
CA THR A 288 -2.29 -19.27 18.30
C THR A 288 -2.52 -18.77 19.72
N ALA A 289 -3.26 -19.55 20.51
CA ALA A 289 -3.51 -19.22 21.92
C ALA A 289 -2.18 -19.03 22.67
N GLY A 290 -2.03 -17.87 23.32
CA GLY A 290 -0.84 -17.57 24.13
C GLY A 290 0.40 -17.16 23.33
N SER A 291 0.30 -16.87 22.03
CA SER A 291 1.42 -16.32 21.27
C SER A 291 1.78 -14.92 21.80
N PRO A 292 3.01 -14.70 22.29
CA PRO A 292 3.43 -13.40 22.80
C PRO A 292 3.81 -12.42 21.68
N VAL A 293 3.93 -12.93 20.45
CA VAL A 293 4.48 -12.19 19.33
C VAL A 293 3.32 -11.70 18.49
N THR A 294 3.18 -10.45 18.28
CA THR A 294 2.37 -9.86 17.22
C THR A 294 0.84 -9.87 17.38
N SER A 295 0.28 -10.65 18.29
CA SER A 295 -1.11 -10.43 18.61
C SER A 295 -1.20 -9.06 19.27
N PRO A 296 -1.89 -8.05 18.71
CA PRO A 296 -2.28 -6.94 19.55
C PRO A 296 -2.97 -7.59 20.75
N GLY A 297 -2.46 -7.39 21.95
CA GLY A 297 -2.93 -8.08 23.17
C GLY A 297 -4.42 -7.87 23.41
N SER A 298 -5.01 -6.91 22.70
CA SER A 298 -6.44 -6.62 22.57
C SER A 298 -6.72 -5.93 21.25
N SER A 299 -7.90 -6.13 20.71
CA SER A 299 -8.45 -5.27 19.67
C SER A 299 -9.85 -4.84 20.07
N PRO A 300 -10.34 -3.68 19.65
CA PRO A 300 -11.70 -3.26 19.97
C PRO A 300 -12.76 -4.30 19.59
N ILE A 301 -12.60 -4.95 18.44
CA ILE A 301 -13.52 -6.01 17.98
C ILE A 301 -13.42 -7.26 18.85
N ARG A 302 -12.21 -7.71 19.17
CA ARG A 302 -11.98 -8.88 20.04
C ARG A 302 -12.46 -8.62 21.47
N ASP A 303 -12.13 -7.47 22.03
CA ASP A 303 -12.48 -7.12 23.41
C ASP A 303 -13.99 -6.93 23.59
N ALA A 304 -14.68 -6.50 22.53
CA ALA A 304 -16.15 -6.44 22.50
C ALA A 304 -16.82 -7.81 22.29
N GLY A 305 -16.06 -8.87 22.04
CA GLY A 305 -16.60 -10.20 21.77
C GLY A 305 -17.29 -10.33 20.40
N LEU A 306 -17.00 -9.41 19.48
CA LEU A 306 -17.54 -9.41 18.12
C LEU A 306 -16.64 -10.13 17.12
N ALA A 307 -15.43 -10.52 17.52
CA ALA A 307 -14.54 -11.29 16.67
C ALA A 307 -15.16 -12.65 16.33
N VAL A 308 -15.22 -12.96 15.05
CA VAL A 308 -15.62 -14.28 14.56
C VAL A 308 -14.39 -15.18 14.48
N PRO A 309 -14.52 -16.52 14.45
CA PRO A 309 -13.40 -17.45 14.61
C PRO A 309 -12.23 -17.24 13.64
N ASN A 310 -12.51 -16.74 12.45
CA ASN A 310 -11.50 -16.51 11.42
C ASN A 310 -11.18 -15.02 11.23
N LEU A 311 -11.70 -14.16 12.07
CA LEU A 311 -11.50 -12.72 12.02
C LEU A 311 -11.22 -12.21 13.42
N THR A 312 -9.95 -12.12 13.76
CA THR A 312 -9.52 -11.73 15.11
C THR A 312 -8.70 -10.47 15.15
N SER A 313 -8.44 -9.85 14.02
CA SER A 313 -7.66 -8.66 13.99
C SER A 313 -8.45 -7.40 14.35
N GLY A 314 -7.78 -6.55 14.74
CA GLY A 314 -7.77 -5.30 15.30
C GLY A 314 -8.74 -4.31 14.73
N THR A 315 -8.21 -3.38 14.05
CA THR A 315 -8.92 -2.24 13.50
C THR A 315 -8.87 -2.29 11.98
N ARG A 316 -9.85 -1.68 11.32
CA ARG A 316 -9.86 -1.50 9.86
C ARG A 316 -9.20 -0.22 9.43
N TYR A 317 -8.53 0.44 10.33
CA TYR A 317 -7.82 1.66 10.06
C TYR A 317 -6.40 1.60 10.63
N ALA A 318 -5.51 2.36 10.04
CA ALA A 318 -4.23 2.73 10.60
C ALA A 318 -4.32 4.19 11.05
N GLY A 319 -3.93 4.46 12.29
CA GLY A 319 -3.88 5.80 12.85
C GLY A 319 -2.92 6.72 12.10
N PRO A 320 -2.85 8.01 12.46
CA PRO A 320 -2.05 8.98 11.73
C PRO A 320 -0.54 8.66 11.78
N GLU A 321 0.16 9.18 10.78
CA GLU A 321 1.62 9.19 10.71
C GLU A 321 2.14 10.59 10.98
N GLU A 322 3.23 10.67 11.75
CA GLU A 322 4.00 11.89 11.94
C GLU A 322 5.41 11.70 11.37
N ALA A 323 5.85 12.66 10.57
CA ALA A 323 7.17 12.65 9.97
C ALA A 323 8.01 13.81 10.44
N ARG A 324 9.32 13.60 10.53
CA ARG A 324 10.32 14.66 10.67
C ARG A 324 11.46 14.43 9.69
N VAL A 325 11.94 15.50 9.10
CA VAL A 325 13.05 15.47 8.15
C VAL A 325 14.06 16.56 8.51
N ILE A 326 15.32 16.17 8.58
CA ILE A 326 16.48 17.09 8.59
C ILE A 326 17.15 16.96 7.25
N GLU A 327 17.44 18.07 6.60
CA GLU A 327 18.14 18.08 5.32
C GLU A 327 19.21 19.15 5.33
N VAL A 328 20.40 18.81 4.83
CA VAL A 328 21.51 19.75 4.62
C VAL A 328 22.01 19.56 3.20
N GLY A 329 22.08 20.65 2.44
CA GLY A 329 22.45 20.54 1.04
C GLY A 329 23.24 21.72 0.48
N ALA A 330 23.74 21.49 -0.73
CA ALA A 330 24.44 22.48 -1.52
C ALA A 330 23.91 22.45 -2.96
N LYS A 331 23.65 23.63 -3.51
CA LYS A 331 23.26 23.83 -4.92
C LYS A 331 24.32 24.67 -5.60
N PHE A 332 24.89 24.12 -6.65
CA PHE A 332 25.91 24.78 -7.44
C PHE A 332 25.46 24.89 -8.88
N ALA A 333 25.53 26.09 -9.46
CA ALA A 333 25.21 26.33 -10.86
C ALA A 333 26.25 27.25 -11.50
N TYR A 334 26.81 26.78 -12.60
CA TYR A 334 27.72 27.51 -13.45
C TYR A 334 27.34 27.32 -14.91
N ASP A 335 27.80 28.13 -15.84
CA ASP A 335 27.33 28.15 -17.22
C ASP A 335 27.19 26.76 -17.87
N ALA A 336 28.19 25.89 -17.67
CA ALA A 336 28.21 24.56 -18.28
C ALA A 336 27.85 23.43 -17.31
N PHE A 337 27.71 23.71 -16.01
CA PHE A 337 27.56 22.67 -15.00
C PHE A 337 26.62 23.08 -13.87
N ALA A 338 25.63 22.25 -13.56
CA ALA A 338 24.81 22.37 -12.36
C ALA A 338 24.93 21.08 -11.54
N PHE A 339 25.02 21.23 -10.21
CA PHE A 339 25.17 20.14 -9.26
C PHE A 339 24.41 20.45 -7.98
N ASN A 340 23.56 19.53 -7.55
CA ASN A 340 22.86 19.59 -6.28
C ASN A 340 23.24 18.35 -5.47
N VAL A 341 23.45 18.52 -4.19
CA VAL A 341 23.63 17.42 -3.25
C VAL A 341 22.93 17.74 -1.96
N ALA A 342 22.18 16.77 -1.42
CA ALA A 342 21.52 16.87 -0.14
C ALA A 342 21.75 15.59 0.67
N TYR A 343 22.11 15.74 1.92
CA TYR A 343 22.00 14.70 2.93
C TYR A 343 20.68 14.89 3.67
N PHE A 344 19.94 13.81 3.87
CA PHE A 344 18.70 13.80 4.62
C PHE A 344 18.68 12.73 5.70
N ASP A 345 17.95 13.01 6.77
CA ASP A 345 17.59 12.07 7.83
C ASP A 345 16.09 12.24 8.09
N GLN A 346 15.34 11.20 7.79
CA GLN A 346 13.89 11.15 7.89
C GLN A 346 13.46 10.09 8.89
N VAL A 347 12.47 10.43 9.71
CA VAL A 347 11.83 9.49 10.62
C VAL A 347 10.32 9.63 10.47
N ILE A 348 9.63 8.51 10.37
CA ILE A 348 8.17 8.42 10.37
C ILE A 348 7.75 7.60 11.58
N GLU A 349 6.94 8.19 12.45
CA GLU A 349 6.30 7.51 13.57
C GLU A 349 4.86 7.17 13.21
N GLY A 350 4.40 5.98 13.60
CA GLY A 350 3.07 5.48 13.24
C GLY A 350 2.93 5.10 11.75
N PHE A 351 4.03 4.75 11.05
CA PHE A 351 4.02 4.41 9.62
C PHE A 351 2.90 3.43 9.27
N GLN A 352 2.08 3.78 8.29
CA GLN A 352 0.95 2.97 7.83
C GLN A 352 1.44 1.94 6.80
N SER A 353 1.33 0.67 7.15
CA SER A 353 1.72 -0.45 6.28
C SER A 353 0.49 -1.22 5.83
N ASN A 354 0.37 -1.48 4.54
CA ASN A 354 -0.68 -2.29 3.95
C ASN A 354 -0.05 -3.46 3.18
N VAL A 355 -0.35 -4.69 3.61
CA VAL A 355 0.27 -5.91 3.08
C VAL A 355 -0.80 -6.85 2.54
N PHE A 356 -0.63 -7.32 1.29
CA PHE A 356 -1.47 -8.35 0.71
C PHE A 356 -1.09 -9.74 1.27
N THR A 357 -2.08 -10.46 1.80
CA THR A 357 -1.90 -11.75 2.49
C THR A 357 -2.29 -12.98 1.65
N GLY A 358 -2.60 -12.77 0.37
CA GLY A 358 -3.07 -13.83 -0.56
C GLY A 358 -4.58 -13.88 -0.73
N THR A 359 -5.35 -13.30 0.18
CA THR A 359 -6.82 -13.27 0.10
C THR A 359 -7.43 -11.92 0.47
N GLY A 360 -6.64 -11.02 1.04
CA GLY A 360 -7.04 -9.67 1.45
C GLY A 360 -5.83 -8.86 1.88
N PHE A 361 -6.07 -7.73 2.51
CA PHE A 361 -5.02 -6.78 2.92
C PHE A 361 -5.00 -6.65 4.44
N ALA A 362 -3.81 -6.58 5.03
CA ALA A 362 -3.60 -6.24 6.43
C ALA A 362 -3.08 -4.82 6.53
N LEU A 363 -3.87 -3.93 7.12
CA LEU A 363 -3.48 -2.56 7.42
C LEU A 363 -3.03 -2.47 8.89
N ALA A 364 -1.86 -1.90 9.12
CA ALA A 364 -1.30 -1.74 10.46
C ALA A 364 -0.40 -0.49 10.55
N ASN A 365 -0.22 0.04 11.76
CA ASN A 365 0.83 1.02 12.00
C ASN A 365 2.12 0.31 12.43
N ALA A 366 3.23 0.59 11.73
CA ALA A 366 4.55 0.37 12.29
C ALA A 366 4.81 1.39 13.41
N GLY A 367 5.56 1.03 14.43
CA GLY A 367 5.92 1.97 15.49
C GLY A 367 6.76 3.12 14.94
N LYS A 368 7.80 2.78 14.15
CA LYS A 368 8.75 3.76 13.63
C LYS A 368 9.53 3.23 12.44
N GLN A 369 9.72 4.09 11.43
CA GLN A 369 10.63 3.88 10.31
C GLN A 369 11.58 5.05 10.19
N SER A 370 12.86 4.80 9.93
CA SER A 370 13.83 5.83 9.60
C SER A 370 14.51 5.56 8.26
N THR A 371 14.92 6.64 7.61
CA THR A 371 15.69 6.59 6.37
C THR A 371 16.67 7.74 6.36
N GLN A 372 17.95 7.44 6.27
CA GLN A 372 18.99 8.43 6.04
C GLN A 372 19.59 8.23 4.66
N GLY A 373 20.05 9.30 4.03
CA GLY A 373 20.59 9.13 2.69
C GLY A 373 21.23 10.38 2.11
N LEU A 374 21.71 10.20 0.89
CA LEU A 374 22.29 11.23 0.05
C LEU A 374 21.55 11.28 -1.29
N GLU A 375 21.10 12.45 -1.68
CA GLU A 375 20.58 12.73 -3.01
C GLU A 375 21.56 13.56 -3.80
N VAL A 376 21.77 13.20 -5.07
CA VAL A 376 22.65 13.89 -5.99
C VAL A 376 21.93 14.11 -7.31
N ASP A 377 21.98 15.33 -7.82
CA ASP A 377 21.51 15.70 -9.14
C ASP A 377 22.56 16.54 -9.87
N ALA A 378 22.89 16.20 -11.09
CA ALA A 378 23.89 16.89 -11.88
C ALA A 378 23.52 16.98 -13.36
N SER A 379 23.83 18.11 -13.96
CA SER A 379 23.80 18.29 -15.41
C SER A 379 25.07 18.99 -15.87
N TRP A 380 25.65 18.50 -16.96
CA TRP A 380 26.92 19.02 -17.47
C TRP A 380 26.90 19.10 -19.00
N ASN A 381 26.96 20.30 -19.53
CA ASN A 381 27.28 20.55 -20.93
C ASN A 381 28.80 20.43 -21.11
N VAL A 382 29.28 19.20 -21.43
CA VAL A 382 30.71 18.90 -21.61
C VAL A 382 31.28 19.69 -22.78
N THR A 383 30.49 19.80 -23.84
CA THR A 383 30.64 20.70 -24.99
C THR A 383 29.29 21.31 -25.33
N ASP A 384 29.22 22.22 -26.31
CA ASP A 384 27.96 22.78 -26.81
C ASP A 384 27.03 21.66 -27.34
N GLU A 385 27.59 20.54 -27.79
CA GLU A 385 26.87 19.41 -28.38
C GLU A 385 26.59 18.26 -27.39
N LEU A 386 27.39 18.10 -26.31
CA LEU A 386 27.28 16.96 -25.39
C LEU A 386 26.78 17.37 -24.02
N LEU A 387 25.55 16.93 -23.70
CA LEU A 387 24.93 17.03 -22.38
C LEU A 387 24.98 15.68 -21.66
N LEU A 388 25.51 15.67 -20.45
CA LEU A 388 25.43 14.55 -19.50
C LEU A 388 24.48 14.94 -18.35
N THR A 389 23.64 13.99 -17.90
CA THR A 389 22.84 14.14 -16.68
C THR A 389 23.01 12.94 -15.77
N PHE A 390 22.96 13.19 -14.49
CA PHE A 390 22.98 12.17 -13.44
C PHE A 390 22.00 12.58 -12.35
N ALA A 391 21.16 11.63 -11.91
CA ALA A 391 20.38 11.73 -10.68
C ALA A 391 20.57 10.44 -9.89
N GLY A 392 20.72 10.54 -8.58
CA GLY A 392 20.91 9.36 -7.73
C GLY A 392 20.50 9.60 -6.29
N THR A 393 19.88 8.57 -5.71
CA THR A 393 19.56 8.47 -4.29
C THR A 393 20.30 7.28 -3.71
N PHE A 394 21.00 7.51 -2.59
CA PHE A 394 21.72 6.51 -1.82
C PHE A 394 21.17 6.57 -0.41
N GLN A 395 20.48 5.53 0.05
CA GLN A 395 19.71 5.56 1.27
C GLN A 395 19.81 4.25 2.06
N ASP A 396 19.49 4.34 3.36
CA ASP A 396 19.48 3.21 4.29
C ASP A 396 18.14 3.23 5.06
N PRO A 397 17.07 2.63 4.50
CA PRO A 397 15.76 2.57 5.15
C PRO A 397 15.71 1.43 6.16
N VAL A 398 15.15 1.70 7.35
CA VAL A 398 15.04 0.71 8.44
C VAL A 398 13.69 0.85 9.15
N TYR A 399 13.03 -0.26 9.44
CA TYR A 399 11.98 -0.32 10.43
C TYR A 399 12.61 -0.29 11.83
N ASP A 400 12.66 0.85 12.49
CA ASP A 400 13.19 0.94 13.86
C ASP A 400 12.35 0.11 14.83
N GLU A 401 11.02 0.19 14.69
CA GLU A 401 10.03 -0.53 15.50
C GLU A 401 8.87 -0.99 14.62
N PHE A 402 8.73 -2.29 14.41
CA PHE A 402 7.57 -2.89 13.74
C PHE A 402 7.31 -4.32 14.24
N PRO A 403 6.96 -4.50 15.52
CA PRO A 403 6.79 -5.82 16.12
C PRO A 403 5.53 -6.56 15.65
N ASN A 404 4.51 -5.84 15.14
CA ASN A 404 3.18 -6.39 14.84
C ASN A 404 2.84 -6.32 13.35
N SER A 405 3.80 -6.59 12.47
CA SER A 405 3.51 -6.65 11.03
C SER A 405 2.77 -7.95 10.65
N ALA A 406 2.18 -7.97 9.45
CA ALA A 406 1.60 -9.20 8.88
C ALA A 406 2.64 -10.32 8.70
N SER A 407 3.93 -9.99 8.67
CA SER A 407 5.06 -10.91 8.50
C SER A 407 5.84 -11.18 9.80
N GLY A 408 5.27 -10.83 10.95
CA GLY A 408 5.90 -10.95 12.26
C GLY A 408 6.69 -9.70 12.66
N ASP A 409 7.72 -9.87 13.49
CA ASP A 409 8.57 -8.76 13.95
C ASP A 409 9.58 -8.36 12.87
N LEU A 410 9.39 -7.17 12.30
CA LEU A 410 10.27 -6.56 11.31
C LEU A 410 11.22 -5.52 11.90
N SER A 411 11.21 -5.32 13.22
CA SER A 411 12.09 -4.33 13.87
C SER A 411 13.56 -4.58 13.55
N GLY A 412 14.26 -3.52 13.16
CA GLY A 412 15.66 -3.55 12.75
C GLY A 412 15.94 -4.09 11.35
N LYS A 413 14.91 -4.35 10.53
CA LYS A 413 15.05 -4.83 9.15
C LYS A 413 14.84 -3.71 8.15
N ALA A 414 15.45 -3.86 6.97
CA ALA A 414 15.17 -3.00 5.83
C ALA A 414 13.78 -3.34 5.24
N PRO A 415 12.96 -2.35 4.87
CA PRO A 415 11.70 -2.56 4.15
C PRO A 415 11.94 -3.24 2.79
N SER A 416 11.06 -4.18 2.42
CA SER A 416 11.10 -4.76 1.08
C SER A 416 10.66 -3.74 0.02
N GLY A 417 11.12 -3.92 -1.21
CA GLY A 417 10.77 -3.07 -2.35
C GLY A 417 11.47 -1.72 -2.41
N ILE A 418 12.25 -1.34 -1.41
CA ILE A 418 13.02 -0.10 -1.38
C ILE A 418 14.51 -0.41 -1.63
N SER A 419 15.05 0.10 -2.72
CA SER A 419 16.47 -0.07 -3.07
C SER A 419 17.35 0.92 -2.32
N ASP A 420 18.50 0.48 -1.83
CA ASP A 420 19.49 1.35 -1.16
C ASP A 420 20.11 2.36 -2.14
N THR A 421 20.15 2.00 -3.41
CA THR A 421 20.71 2.84 -4.49
C THR A 421 19.77 2.86 -5.67
N THR A 422 19.38 4.06 -6.08
CA THR A 422 18.63 4.30 -7.32
C THR A 422 19.34 5.38 -8.12
N THR A 423 19.67 5.11 -9.39
CA THR A 423 20.33 6.09 -10.25
C THR A 423 19.71 6.17 -11.64
N SER A 424 19.71 7.35 -12.21
CA SER A 424 19.37 7.63 -13.60
C SER A 424 20.47 8.49 -14.24
N THR A 425 21.04 8.00 -15.33
CA THR A 425 22.10 8.69 -16.05
C THR A 425 21.74 8.81 -17.51
N SER A 426 21.99 9.96 -18.13
CA SER A 426 21.84 10.10 -19.57
C SER A 426 23.00 10.84 -20.25
N ALA A 427 23.21 10.53 -21.50
CA ALA A 427 24.09 11.24 -22.39
C ALA A 427 23.35 11.61 -23.68
N THR A 428 23.32 12.87 -24.03
CA THR A 428 22.71 13.37 -25.28
C THR A 428 23.77 14.12 -26.07
N TYR A 429 24.01 13.67 -27.29
CA TYR A 429 24.90 14.35 -28.25
C TYR A 429 24.08 14.87 -29.42
N THR A 430 24.09 16.19 -29.61
CA THR A 430 23.43 16.90 -30.71
C THR A 430 24.43 17.36 -31.72
N PHE A 431 24.12 17.26 -33.02
CA PHE A 431 25.02 17.64 -34.10
C PHE A 431 24.24 17.92 -35.37
N ASP A 432 24.80 18.79 -36.21
CA ASP A 432 24.20 19.13 -37.49
C ASP A 432 24.69 18.21 -38.61
N VAL A 433 23.76 17.73 -39.44
CA VAL A 433 24.04 17.01 -40.67
C VAL A 433 23.41 17.77 -41.82
N ASN A 434 24.18 18.59 -42.49
CA ASN A 434 23.72 19.59 -43.49
C ASN A 434 22.66 20.55 -42.88
N THR A 435 21.39 20.37 -43.25
CA THR A 435 20.25 21.17 -42.76
C THR A 435 19.42 20.44 -41.72
N LEU A 436 19.88 19.33 -41.24
CA LEU A 436 19.22 18.53 -40.23
C LEU A 436 19.90 18.74 -38.88
N GLU A 437 19.14 19.05 -37.86
CA GLU A 437 19.55 18.96 -36.47
C GLU A 437 19.34 17.52 -36.00
N ALA A 438 20.42 16.83 -35.68
CA ALA A 438 20.42 15.42 -35.31
C ALA A 438 20.85 15.21 -33.86
N PHE A 439 20.41 14.13 -33.25
CA PHE A 439 20.84 13.73 -31.91
C PHE A 439 20.99 12.22 -31.77
N ILE A 440 21.83 11.84 -30.80
CA ILE A 440 21.93 10.49 -30.26
C ILE A 440 21.83 10.62 -28.76
N ARG A 441 21.03 9.75 -28.14
CA ARG A 441 20.83 9.72 -26.69
C ARG A 441 20.89 8.29 -26.16
N ALA A 442 21.54 8.12 -25.02
CA ALA A 442 21.52 6.90 -24.23
C ALA A 442 21.10 7.24 -22.79
N ASP A 443 20.25 6.40 -22.21
CA ASP A 443 19.79 6.50 -20.83
C ASP A 443 20.07 5.18 -20.11
N TRP A 444 20.57 5.26 -18.89
CA TRP A 444 20.78 4.13 -17.99
C TRP A 444 20.07 4.36 -16.68
N GLN A 445 19.26 3.38 -16.27
CA GLN A 445 18.58 3.33 -14.99
C GLN A 445 19.04 2.10 -14.22
N TYR A 446 19.40 2.32 -12.96
CA TYR A 446 19.85 1.27 -12.06
C TYR A 446 19.16 1.39 -10.70
N GLU A 447 18.66 0.26 -10.18
CA GLU A 447 18.20 0.09 -8.81
C GLU A 447 18.93 -1.11 -8.22
N SER A 448 19.55 -0.92 -7.04
CA SER A 448 20.26 -2.01 -6.35
C SER A 448 19.31 -3.13 -5.92
N PRO A 449 19.81 -4.36 -5.74
CA PRO A 449 19.00 -5.49 -5.31
C PRO A 449 18.24 -5.21 -4.02
N THR A 450 16.91 -5.47 -4.04
CA THR A 450 16.03 -5.38 -2.88
C THR A 450 15.14 -6.61 -2.76
N ALA A 451 14.73 -6.96 -1.55
CA ALA A 451 13.79 -8.05 -1.32
C ALA A 451 12.42 -7.74 -1.92
N TYR A 452 11.73 -8.77 -2.40
CA TYR A 452 10.33 -8.64 -2.85
C TYR A 452 9.35 -8.64 -1.68
N PHE A 453 9.71 -9.32 -0.58
CA PHE A 453 8.82 -9.55 0.56
C PHE A 453 9.51 -9.27 1.88
N ASP A 454 8.78 -8.67 2.78
CA ASP A 454 9.16 -8.61 4.20
C ASP A 454 9.02 -9.97 4.88
N ASP A 455 8.11 -10.84 4.38
CA ASP A 455 7.97 -12.22 4.86
C ASP A 455 9.13 -13.11 4.38
N PRO A 456 9.94 -13.67 5.31
CA PRO A 456 11.09 -14.50 4.95
C PRO A 456 10.73 -15.78 4.20
N ALA A 457 9.52 -16.34 4.42
CA ALA A 457 9.10 -17.57 3.76
C ALA A 457 8.79 -17.30 2.28
N ASN A 458 8.04 -16.23 1.98
CA ASN A 458 7.77 -15.81 0.61
C ASN A 458 9.06 -15.36 -0.11
N GLN A 459 9.94 -14.64 0.58
CA GLN A 459 11.24 -14.26 0.02
C GLN A 459 12.12 -15.47 -0.31
N ALA A 460 12.08 -16.50 0.53
CA ALA A 460 12.81 -17.75 0.26
C ALA A 460 12.22 -18.55 -0.91
N LEU A 461 10.91 -18.47 -1.14
CA LEU A 461 10.25 -19.12 -2.29
C LEU A 461 10.67 -18.48 -3.62
N ILE A 462 10.76 -17.16 -3.70
CA ILE A 462 11.19 -16.49 -4.92
C ILE A 462 12.70 -16.67 -5.17
N GLY A 463 13.48 -16.73 -4.12
CA GLY A 463 14.91 -17.11 -4.14
C GLY A 463 15.87 -16.09 -4.76
N ASN A 464 15.39 -14.96 -5.27
CA ASN A 464 16.15 -13.84 -5.81
C ASN A 464 15.65 -12.50 -5.28
N GLN A 465 16.37 -11.43 -5.61
CA GLN A 465 16.01 -10.06 -5.28
C GLN A 465 15.66 -9.31 -6.56
N ARG A 466 14.88 -8.24 -6.45
CA ARG A 466 14.62 -7.33 -7.56
C ARG A 466 15.83 -6.42 -7.75
N GLU A 467 16.40 -6.44 -8.92
CA GLU A 467 17.40 -5.50 -9.38
C GLU A 467 16.95 -4.93 -10.72
N VAL A 468 17.20 -3.67 -10.99
CA VAL A 468 16.88 -3.01 -12.27
C VAL A 468 18.16 -2.49 -12.89
N ASN A 469 18.42 -2.86 -14.13
CA ASN A 469 19.60 -2.40 -14.88
C ASN A 469 19.25 -2.16 -16.35
N THR A 470 18.37 -1.18 -16.59
CA THR A 470 17.81 -0.94 -17.91
C THR A 470 18.55 0.12 -18.69
N TRP A 471 18.74 -0.14 -19.98
CA TRP A 471 19.31 0.78 -20.93
C TRP A 471 18.32 1.14 -22.02
N ASN A 472 18.19 2.44 -22.30
CA ASN A 472 17.41 2.93 -23.42
C ASN A 472 18.32 3.72 -24.36
N ALA A 473 18.00 3.72 -25.64
CA ALA A 473 18.73 4.52 -26.63
C ALA A 473 17.77 5.12 -27.65
N SER A 474 18.09 6.31 -28.12
CA SER A 474 17.36 6.94 -29.22
C SER A 474 18.30 7.74 -30.12
N ALA A 475 17.94 7.85 -31.38
CA ALA A 475 18.58 8.72 -32.35
C ALA A 475 17.54 9.32 -33.28
N GLY A 476 17.69 10.57 -33.64
CA GLY A 476 16.72 11.25 -34.47
C GLY A 476 17.28 12.47 -35.14
N PHE A 477 16.43 13.09 -35.96
CA PHE A 477 16.73 14.36 -36.60
C PHE A 477 15.47 15.21 -36.76
N THR A 478 15.67 16.50 -36.86
CA THR A 478 14.62 17.47 -37.18
C THR A 478 15.07 18.28 -38.41
N THR A 479 14.13 18.47 -39.35
CA THR A 479 14.35 19.28 -40.55
C THR A 479 13.97 20.73 -40.28
N GLU A 480 14.51 21.68 -41.06
CA GLU A 480 14.17 23.10 -40.97
C GLU A 480 12.65 23.38 -41.08
N ASN A 481 11.91 22.56 -41.80
CA ASN A 481 10.46 22.69 -41.93
C ASN A 481 9.66 22.04 -40.79
N GLY A 482 10.31 21.63 -39.70
CA GLY A 482 9.69 21.10 -38.48
C GLY A 482 9.25 19.64 -38.56
N LEU A 483 9.75 18.83 -39.52
CA LEU A 483 9.55 17.38 -39.53
C LEU A 483 10.65 16.72 -38.66
N GLY A 484 10.25 16.08 -37.57
CA GLY A 484 11.11 15.27 -36.70
C GLY A 484 10.89 13.78 -36.87
N VAL A 485 11.94 13.00 -36.89
CA VAL A 485 11.91 11.53 -36.92
C VAL A 485 12.86 11.02 -35.83
N THR A 486 12.35 10.20 -34.93
CA THR A 486 13.13 9.58 -33.85
C THR A 486 12.98 8.06 -33.88
N PHE A 487 14.07 7.35 -33.95
CA PHE A 487 14.17 5.92 -33.70
C PHE A 487 14.52 5.71 -32.22
N TRP A 488 13.84 4.80 -31.57
CA TRP A 488 14.08 4.53 -30.14
C TRP A 488 14.02 3.05 -29.82
N GLY A 489 14.78 2.67 -28.81
CA GLY A 489 14.73 1.36 -28.15
C GLY A 489 14.65 1.55 -26.64
N ARG A 490 13.81 0.79 -25.99
CA ARG A 490 13.68 0.71 -24.53
C ARG A 490 14.10 -0.67 -24.08
N ASN A 491 14.78 -0.73 -22.93
CA ASN A 491 15.34 -1.96 -22.39
C ASN A 491 16.13 -2.73 -23.44
N ILE A 492 17.07 -2.04 -24.14
CA ILE A 492 17.74 -2.56 -25.35
C ILE A 492 18.60 -3.80 -25.10
N PHE A 493 18.95 -4.10 -23.86
CA PHE A 493 19.66 -5.31 -23.45
C PHE A 493 18.76 -6.39 -22.89
N ASP A 494 17.43 -6.17 -22.92
CA ASP A 494 16.41 -7.13 -22.50
C ASP A 494 16.60 -7.61 -21.06
N ASP A 495 16.79 -6.65 -20.14
CA ASP A 495 16.94 -6.92 -18.71
C ASP A 495 15.61 -7.45 -18.15
N ASP A 496 15.64 -8.67 -17.62
CA ASP A 496 14.44 -9.39 -17.14
C ASP A 496 14.39 -9.40 -15.62
N TYR A 497 13.35 -8.82 -15.06
CA TYR A 497 13.06 -8.87 -13.62
C TYR A 497 11.55 -8.93 -13.37
N VAL A 498 11.17 -9.34 -12.18
CA VAL A 498 9.77 -9.25 -11.72
C VAL A 498 9.56 -7.87 -11.11
N THR A 499 8.58 -7.11 -11.59
CA THR A 499 8.29 -5.76 -11.06
C THR A 499 7.65 -5.82 -9.70
N VAL A 500 6.68 -6.72 -9.52
CA VAL A 500 5.95 -6.97 -8.27
C VAL A 500 5.72 -8.47 -8.16
N ALA A 501 5.99 -9.03 -6.99
CA ALA A 501 5.64 -10.40 -6.64
C ALA A 501 4.67 -10.40 -5.44
N PHE A 502 3.77 -11.36 -5.39
CA PHE A 502 2.79 -11.52 -4.32
C PHE A 502 2.40 -13.00 -4.13
N PRO A 503 1.90 -13.39 -2.95
CA PRO A 503 1.34 -14.72 -2.74
C PRO A 503 0.19 -14.97 -3.73
N SER A 504 0.22 -16.11 -4.42
CA SER A 504 -0.85 -16.45 -5.36
C SER A 504 -2.18 -16.66 -4.63
N VAL A 505 -3.25 -16.12 -5.21
CA VAL A 505 -4.60 -16.20 -4.63
C VAL A 505 -5.02 -17.67 -4.50
N ALA A 506 -5.48 -18.05 -3.31
CA ALA A 506 -5.96 -19.41 -2.97
C ALA A 506 -4.94 -20.54 -3.25
N GLN A 507 -3.66 -20.26 -3.43
CA GLN A 507 -2.61 -21.24 -3.78
C GLN A 507 -1.46 -21.15 -2.78
N ALA A 508 -1.65 -21.67 -1.58
CA ALA A 508 -0.64 -21.65 -0.53
C ALA A 508 0.71 -22.21 -1.01
N GLY A 509 1.79 -21.48 -0.74
CA GLY A 509 3.15 -21.85 -1.15
C GLY A 509 3.48 -21.57 -2.62
N SER A 510 2.63 -20.83 -3.34
CA SER A 510 2.87 -20.33 -4.68
C SER A 510 3.00 -18.81 -4.69
N LEU A 511 3.75 -18.29 -5.65
CA LEU A 511 3.90 -16.85 -5.89
C LEU A 511 3.48 -16.53 -7.32
N SER A 512 2.84 -15.39 -7.48
CA SER A 512 2.54 -14.75 -8.76
C SER A 512 3.32 -13.45 -8.88
N GLY A 513 3.51 -12.95 -10.09
CA GLY A 513 4.22 -11.69 -10.29
C GLY A 513 4.05 -11.15 -11.71
N TYR A 514 4.37 -9.87 -11.85
CA TYR A 514 4.36 -9.18 -13.13
C TYR A 514 5.79 -9.02 -13.64
N PRO A 515 6.11 -9.51 -14.86
CA PRO A 515 7.43 -9.34 -15.44
C PRO A 515 7.67 -7.89 -15.85
N SER A 516 8.94 -7.51 -15.97
CA SER A 516 9.37 -6.26 -16.60
C SER A 516 8.94 -6.21 -18.06
N GLN A 517 8.92 -5.01 -18.63
CA GLN A 517 8.74 -4.88 -20.08
C GLN A 517 9.95 -5.42 -20.82
N PRO A 518 9.78 -6.30 -21.81
CA PRO A 518 10.87 -6.77 -22.65
C PRO A 518 11.40 -5.63 -23.53
N ALA A 519 12.49 -5.89 -24.23
CA ALA A 519 13.05 -4.96 -25.19
C ALA A 519 11.99 -4.54 -26.25
N THR A 520 11.81 -3.25 -26.41
CA THR A 520 10.87 -2.66 -27.37
C THR A 520 11.54 -1.62 -28.24
N TYR A 521 11.15 -1.53 -29.50
CA TYR A 521 11.73 -0.62 -30.47
C TYR A 521 10.63 0.08 -31.25
N GLY A 522 10.87 1.31 -31.64
CA GLY A 522 9.89 2.06 -32.41
C GLY A 522 10.44 3.26 -33.14
N VAL A 523 9.55 3.86 -33.93
CA VAL A 523 9.80 5.12 -34.66
C VAL A 523 8.69 6.08 -34.32
N THR A 524 9.08 7.31 -33.99
CA THR A 524 8.16 8.43 -33.77
C THR A 524 8.38 9.46 -34.86
N VAL A 525 7.30 9.87 -35.52
CA VAL A 525 7.29 10.95 -36.49
C VAL A 525 6.47 12.10 -35.94
N ARG A 526 7.05 13.30 -35.87
CA ARG A 526 6.40 14.51 -35.39
C ARG A 526 6.48 15.62 -36.44
N LYS A 527 5.43 16.40 -36.58
CA LYS A 527 5.42 17.58 -37.41
C LYS A 527 5.01 18.79 -36.60
N SER A 528 5.87 19.79 -36.56
CA SER A 528 5.54 21.15 -36.06
C SER A 528 5.17 22.05 -37.23
N PHE A 529 4.15 22.90 -37.02
CA PHE A 529 3.60 23.79 -38.05
C PHE A 529 3.85 25.25 -37.69
#